data_42895ffaa86a006f71002706d523b833
#
_entry.id   42895ffaa86a006f71002706d523b833
#
_cell.length_a   1.000
_cell.length_b   1.000
_cell.length_c   1.000
_cell.angle_alpha   90.00
_cell.angle_beta   90.00
_cell.angle_gamma   90.00
#
_symmetry.space_group_name_H-M   'P 1'
#
loop_
_entity.id
_entity.type
_entity.pdbx_description
1 polymer ?
#
loop_
_entity_poly.entity_id
_entity_poly.type
_entity_poly.pdbx_seq_one_letter_code
_entity_poly.pdbx_strand_id
1 'polypeptide(L)'
;QMSLINRTNFARSIKDPEILFTNDSTEVFLYLKKVKKNTFDGFIGFNTNEENGKLEIQGYAKINLINTFNQGEEIKIDFLSEDSQDRFLNSQVRMPFIFNSPLSLNTGLKLIQKDSIYNSRDFFVDLELLKKQFRGGLGYEKTESVNEIPFQNVEAFKKNIINLFISYELLDPDDSFEFYNFRFFLKAGIGEKDQMDEKNKVGKFKIEMTKKFEISEKLKINSRFLSEK
;
A
#
# COMPACT_ATOMS: atom_id res chain seq x y z
N GLN A 1 5.92 -0.13 -23.60
CA GLN A 1 5.49 1.14 -22.97
C GLN A 1 4.00 1.12 -22.64
N MET A 2 3.10 0.67 -23.54
CA MET A 2 1.65 0.58 -23.27
C MET A 2 1.31 -0.26 -22.05
N SER A 3 2.00 -1.39 -21.82
CA SER A 3 1.79 -2.22 -20.63
C SER A 3 2.09 -1.48 -19.32
N LEU A 4 3.00 -0.52 -19.32
CA LEU A 4 3.30 0.32 -18.15
C LEU A 4 2.19 1.35 -17.91
N ILE A 5 1.70 1.96 -18.98
CA ILE A 5 0.60 2.96 -18.90
C ILE A 5 -0.66 2.33 -18.35
N ASN A 6 -1.04 1.14 -18.84
CA ASN A 6 -2.23 0.43 -18.38
C ASN A 6 -2.13 -0.07 -16.92
N ARG A 7 -0.91 -0.09 -16.36
CA ARG A 7 -0.68 -0.38 -14.93
C ARG A 7 -0.75 0.86 -14.04
N THR A 8 -0.87 2.04 -14.63
CA THR A 8 -1.06 3.25 -13.85
C THR A 8 -2.54 3.43 -13.49
N ASN A 9 -2.81 3.86 -12.27
CA ASN A 9 -4.18 4.09 -11.82
C ASN A 9 -4.76 5.43 -12.31
N PHE A 10 -3.96 6.26 -13.01
CA PHE A 10 -4.32 7.63 -13.37
C PHE A 10 -4.53 7.85 -14.87
N ALA A 11 -4.18 6.88 -15.72
CA ALA A 11 -4.35 6.98 -17.17
C ALA A 11 -4.86 5.68 -17.76
N ARG A 12 -5.71 5.77 -18.77
CA ARG A 12 -6.20 4.64 -19.57
C ARG A 12 -6.03 4.94 -21.05
N SER A 13 -5.64 3.95 -21.82
CA SER A 13 -5.69 4.03 -23.27
C SER A 13 -7.16 4.00 -23.72
N ILE A 14 -7.53 4.92 -24.61
CA ILE A 14 -8.88 4.97 -25.23
C ILE A 14 -8.88 4.44 -26.65
N LYS A 15 -7.72 4.25 -27.23
CA LYS A 15 -7.52 3.73 -28.59
C LYS A 15 -6.13 3.09 -28.68
N ASP A 16 -5.94 2.15 -29.57
CA ASP A 16 -4.65 1.59 -29.88
C ASP A 16 -3.70 2.67 -30.39
N PRO A 17 -2.38 2.54 -30.09
CA PRO A 17 -1.39 3.49 -30.58
C PRO A 17 -1.33 3.50 -32.11
N GLU A 18 -1.24 4.68 -32.67
CA GLU A 18 -0.98 4.85 -34.10
C GLU A 18 0.51 5.12 -34.31
N ILE A 19 1.06 4.52 -35.35
CA ILE A 19 2.47 4.67 -35.70
C ILE A 19 2.53 5.28 -37.10
N LEU A 20 3.21 6.42 -37.20
CA LEU A 20 3.50 7.08 -38.47
C LEU A 20 4.99 6.92 -38.76
N PHE A 21 5.30 6.29 -39.86
CA PHE A 21 6.66 6.18 -40.39
C PHE A 21 6.89 7.31 -41.38
N THR A 22 7.90 8.14 -41.15
CA THR A 22 8.39 9.14 -42.06
C THR A 22 9.80 8.72 -42.57
N ASN A 23 10.34 9.43 -43.56
CA ASN A 23 11.66 9.08 -44.09
C ASN A 23 12.80 9.16 -43.06
N ASP A 24 12.62 10.03 -42.04
CA ASP A 24 13.67 10.35 -41.06
C ASP A 24 13.31 10.00 -39.63
N SER A 25 12.05 9.66 -39.36
CA SER A 25 11.56 9.43 -38.00
C SER A 25 10.39 8.45 -37.93
N THR A 26 10.14 7.93 -36.73
CA THR A 26 8.94 7.18 -36.40
C THR A 26 8.21 7.90 -35.28
N GLU A 27 6.99 8.31 -35.55
CA GLU A 27 6.14 8.97 -34.56
C GLU A 27 5.11 7.98 -34.01
N VAL A 28 4.93 8.01 -32.69
CA VAL A 28 3.95 7.16 -31.99
C VAL A 28 2.93 8.05 -31.29
N PHE A 29 1.68 7.94 -31.72
CA PHE A 29 0.57 8.68 -31.11
C PHE A 29 -0.13 7.82 -30.07
N LEU A 30 -0.15 8.30 -28.82
CA LEU A 30 -0.81 7.65 -27.70
C LEU A 30 -2.08 8.42 -27.34
N TYR A 31 -3.20 7.72 -27.32
CA TYR A 31 -4.50 8.30 -26.98
C TYR A 31 -4.85 7.92 -25.56
N LEU A 32 -4.62 8.85 -24.63
CA LEU A 32 -4.78 8.62 -23.19
C LEU A 32 -5.88 9.49 -22.60
N LYS A 33 -6.66 8.89 -21.70
CA LYS A 33 -7.64 9.61 -20.88
C LYS A 33 -7.18 9.61 -19.43
N LYS A 34 -7.17 10.78 -18.80
CA LYS A 34 -6.93 10.90 -17.36
C LYS A 34 -8.10 10.28 -16.58
N VAL A 35 -7.80 9.42 -15.64
CA VAL A 35 -8.77 8.81 -14.73
C VAL A 35 -8.77 9.61 -13.42
N LYS A 36 -9.93 10.15 -13.04
CA LYS A 36 -10.11 10.81 -11.75
C LYS A 36 -10.68 9.79 -10.77
N LYS A 37 -9.88 9.36 -9.78
CA LYS A 37 -10.28 8.39 -8.75
C LYS A 37 -10.02 8.92 -7.33
N ASN A 38 -9.98 10.23 -7.16
CA ASN A 38 -9.87 10.80 -5.82
C ASN A 38 -11.18 10.52 -5.08
N THR A 39 -11.06 9.93 -3.92
CA THR A 39 -12.20 9.67 -3.04
C THR A 39 -11.92 10.24 -1.66
N PHE A 40 -12.95 10.76 -1.07
CA PHE A 40 -12.99 11.18 0.32
C PHE A 40 -14.28 10.61 0.91
N ASP A 41 -14.14 9.92 2.02
CA ASP A 41 -15.26 9.45 2.84
C ASP A 41 -14.89 9.67 4.29
N GLY A 42 -15.78 10.27 5.07
CA GLY A 42 -15.44 10.51 6.45
C GLY A 42 -16.46 11.37 7.20
N PHE A 43 -16.38 11.23 8.49
CA PHE A 43 -17.09 12.04 9.48
C PHE A 43 -16.14 12.33 10.64
N ILE A 44 -16.02 13.58 11.02
CA ILE A 44 -15.20 14.02 12.15
C ILE A 44 -16.08 14.87 13.08
N GLY A 45 -16.24 14.40 14.29
CA GLY A 45 -16.86 15.10 15.40
C GLY A 45 -15.81 15.59 16.40
N PHE A 46 -16.18 16.60 17.17
CA PHE A 46 -15.38 17.12 18.26
C PHE A 46 -16.19 17.04 19.53
N ASN A 47 -15.56 16.55 20.59
CA ASN A 47 -16.12 16.53 21.95
C ASN A 47 -15.11 17.14 22.92
N THR A 48 -15.58 17.65 24.03
CA THR A 48 -14.70 18.09 25.11
C THR A 48 -14.82 17.08 26.24
N ASN A 49 -13.70 16.50 26.62
CA ASN A 49 -13.65 15.59 27.77
C ASN A 49 -13.96 16.36 29.04
N GLU A 50 -15.00 15.95 29.76
CA GLU A 50 -15.50 16.65 30.96
C GLU A 50 -14.52 16.56 32.14
N GLU A 51 -13.66 15.52 32.17
CA GLU A 51 -12.74 15.31 33.31
C GLU A 51 -11.47 16.19 33.18
N ASN A 52 -10.97 16.41 31.98
CA ASN A 52 -9.68 17.09 31.79
C ASN A 52 -9.76 18.34 30.88
N GLY A 53 -10.95 18.66 30.36
CA GLY A 53 -11.19 19.83 29.50
C GLY A 53 -10.52 19.76 28.12
N LYS A 54 -9.95 18.61 27.72
CA LYS A 54 -9.25 18.47 26.44
C LYS A 54 -10.23 18.20 25.30
N LEU A 55 -9.92 18.77 24.14
CA LEU A 55 -10.65 18.50 22.91
C LEU A 55 -10.34 17.08 22.43
N GLU A 56 -11.38 16.29 22.23
CA GLU A 56 -11.33 14.95 21.67
C GLU A 56 -11.87 14.94 20.24
N ILE A 57 -11.20 14.22 19.38
CA ILE A 57 -11.60 14.03 17.98
C ILE A 57 -12.13 12.61 17.86
N GLN A 58 -13.37 12.49 17.38
CA GLN A 58 -14.03 11.21 17.12
C GLN A 58 -14.49 11.13 15.69
N GLY A 59 -14.45 9.94 15.11
CA GLY A 59 -14.91 9.71 13.75
C GLY A 59 -13.90 8.98 12.89
N TYR A 60 -14.13 9.02 11.59
CA TYR A 60 -13.24 8.39 10.62
C TYR A 60 -13.02 9.29 9.39
N ALA A 61 -11.91 9.09 8.72
CA ALA A 61 -11.63 9.69 7.44
C ALA A 61 -10.88 8.69 6.55
N LYS A 62 -11.39 8.46 5.34
CA LYS A 62 -10.76 7.67 4.30
C LYS A 62 -10.49 8.56 3.11
N ILE A 63 -9.23 8.73 2.78
CA ILE A 63 -8.78 9.61 1.70
C ILE A 63 -7.96 8.77 0.73
N ASN A 64 -8.30 8.82 -0.55
CA ASN A 64 -7.50 8.24 -1.61
C ASN A 64 -7.33 9.29 -2.71
N LEU A 65 -6.09 9.73 -2.91
CA LEU A 65 -5.72 10.72 -3.91
C LEU A 65 -4.81 10.06 -4.94
N ILE A 66 -5.16 10.17 -6.21
CA ILE A 66 -4.42 9.57 -7.31
C ILE A 66 -4.05 10.65 -8.32
N ASN A 67 -2.75 10.80 -8.55
CA ASN A 67 -2.20 11.75 -9.53
C ASN A 67 -2.71 13.20 -9.35
N THR A 68 -2.83 13.63 -8.10
CA THR A 68 -3.29 14.97 -7.73
C THR A 68 -2.25 16.03 -8.12
N PHE A 69 -0.97 15.72 -7.94
CA PHE A 69 0.17 16.56 -8.29
C PHE A 69 0.73 16.29 -9.69
N ASN A 70 0.06 15.46 -10.50
CA ASN A 70 0.46 15.07 -11.87
C ASN A 70 1.82 14.36 -11.98
N GLN A 71 2.24 13.66 -10.93
CA GLN A 71 3.46 12.84 -10.88
C GLN A 71 3.16 11.33 -10.86
N GLY A 72 1.88 10.98 -10.98
CA GLY A 72 1.41 9.59 -10.92
C GLY A 72 1.34 9.03 -9.50
N GLU A 73 1.48 9.87 -8.50
CA GLU A 73 1.47 9.51 -7.09
C GLU A 73 0.11 8.99 -6.63
N GLU A 74 0.13 8.15 -5.60
CA GLU A 74 -1.04 7.66 -4.89
C GLU A 74 -0.82 7.91 -3.39
N ILE A 75 -1.80 8.58 -2.75
CA ILE A 75 -1.79 8.87 -1.33
C ILE A 75 -3.06 8.26 -0.74
N LYS A 76 -2.88 7.38 0.24
CA LYS A 76 -3.98 6.79 1.01
C LYS A 76 -3.84 7.16 2.47
N ILE A 77 -4.95 7.56 3.07
CA ILE A 77 -5.03 7.85 4.50
C ILE A 77 -6.33 7.23 5.01
N ASP A 78 -6.20 6.34 5.98
CA ASP A 78 -7.30 5.78 6.75
C ASP A 78 -7.12 6.19 8.21
N PHE A 79 -8.03 6.97 8.72
CA PHE A 79 -8.06 7.43 10.10
C PHE A 79 -9.34 6.95 10.76
N LEU A 80 -9.23 6.47 11.98
CA LEU A 80 -10.35 6.13 12.85
C LEU A 80 -10.02 6.55 14.28
N SER A 81 -10.94 7.21 14.94
CA SER A 81 -10.90 7.52 16.36
C SER A 81 -12.28 7.25 16.95
N GLU A 82 -12.39 6.20 17.74
CA GLU A 82 -13.67 5.84 18.40
C GLU A 82 -13.88 6.69 19.64
N ASP A 83 -12.79 6.93 20.38
CA ASP A 83 -12.73 7.78 21.56
C ASP A 83 -11.33 8.39 21.73
N SER A 84 -11.04 8.95 22.93
CA SER A 84 -9.71 9.50 23.23
C SER A 84 -8.59 8.46 23.33
N GLN A 85 -8.95 7.19 23.47
CA GLN A 85 -8.03 6.10 23.79
C GLN A 85 -7.81 5.17 22.59
N ASP A 86 -8.84 4.97 21.75
CA ASP A 86 -8.76 4.07 20.59
C ASP A 86 -8.62 4.86 19.30
N ARG A 87 -7.39 4.86 18.76
CA ARG A 87 -7.03 5.58 17.54
C ARG A 87 -6.25 4.71 16.56
N PHE A 88 -6.61 4.84 15.32
CA PHE A 88 -5.95 4.18 14.22
C PHE A 88 -5.63 5.20 13.12
N LEU A 89 -4.40 5.20 12.64
CA LEU A 89 -3.98 5.93 11.44
C LEU A 89 -3.17 4.97 10.56
N ASN A 90 -3.55 4.86 9.31
CA ASN A 90 -2.76 4.20 8.29
C ASN A 90 -2.59 5.16 7.11
N SER A 91 -1.36 5.54 6.83
CA SER A 91 -1.03 6.42 5.72
C SER A 91 -0.02 5.74 4.81
N GLN A 92 -0.24 5.86 3.50
CA GLN A 92 0.64 5.32 2.49
C GLN A 92 0.82 6.32 1.36
N VAL A 93 2.05 6.48 0.91
CA VAL A 93 2.40 7.29 -0.25
C VAL A 93 3.19 6.42 -1.22
N ARG A 94 2.73 6.38 -2.46
CA ARG A 94 3.43 5.72 -3.55
C ARG A 94 3.76 6.73 -4.63
N MET A 95 5.02 6.82 -4.99
CA MET A 95 5.55 7.68 -6.05
C MET A 95 6.15 6.81 -7.14
N PRO A 96 5.45 6.59 -8.26
CA PRO A 96 6.01 5.87 -9.40
C PRO A 96 7.00 6.75 -10.17
N PHE A 97 7.87 6.11 -10.95
CA PHE A 97 8.75 6.76 -11.91
C PHE A 97 9.71 7.81 -11.31
N ILE A 98 10.17 7.59 -10.07
CA ILE A 98 11.16 8.49 -9.46
C ILE A 98 12.41 8.59 -10.35
N PHE A 99 12.99 9.80 -10.41
CA PHE A 99 14.16 10.10 -11.28
C PHE A 99 13.93 9.78 -12.78
N ASN A 100 12.69 9.87 -13.28
CA ASN A 100 12.32 9.50 -14.65
C ASN A 100 12.73 8.07 -15.04
N SER A 101 12.73 7.17 -14.08
CA SER A 101 13.12 5.77 -14.22
C SER A 101 11.94 4.83 -13.91
N PRO A 102 12.03 3.52 -14.22
CA PRO A 102 11.00 2.56 -13.82
C PRO A 102 11.01 2.24 -12.31
N LEU A 103 11.73 3.02 -11.52
CA LEU A 103 11.74 2.90 -10.06
C LEU A 103 10.52 3.59 -9.44
N SER A 104 9.98 2.99 -8.41
CA SER A 104 8.89 3.53 -7.58
C SER A 104 9.30 3.51 -6.12
N LEU A 105 8.92 4.54 -5.40
CA LEU A 105 9.05 4.60 -3.95
C LEU A 105 7.66 4.37 -3.34
N ASN A 106 7.57 3.46 -2.38
CA ASN A 106 6.37 3.21 -1.61
C ASN A 106 6.72 3.30 -0.13
N THR A 107 6.05 4.17 0.61
CA THR A 107 6.30 4.37 2.04
C THR A 107 4.99 4.49 2.78
N GLY A 108 4.97 4.10 4.04
CA GLY A 108 3.79 4.22 4.87
C GLY A 108 4.10 4.23 6.35
N LEU A 109 3.12 4.74 7.07
CA LEU A 109 3.11 4.82 8.52
C LEU A 109 1.75 4.31 9.01
N LYS A 110 1.79 3.35 9.94
CA LYS A 110 0.61 2.87 10.65
C LYS A 110 0.79 3.11 12.14
N LEU A 111 -0.17 3.77 12.72
CA LEU A 111 -0.23 4.05 14.15
C LEU A 111 -1.48 3.38 14.71
N ILE A 112 -1.30 2.62 15.77
CA ILE A 112 -2.40 2.02 16.53
C ILE A 112 -2.20 2.45 17.98
N GLN A 113 -3.20 3.06 18.54
CA GLN A 113 -3.33 3.30 19.97
C GLN A 113 -4.60 2.59 20.43
N LYS A 114 -4.50 1.77 21.43
CA LYS A 114 -5.63 1.07 22.01
C LYS A 114 -5.57 1.14 23.53
N ASP A 115 -6.62 1.73 24.12
CA ASP A 115 -6.59 2.15 25.50
C ASP A 115 -5.29 2.88 25.87
N SER A 116 -5.10 3.41 27.00
CA SER A 116 -3.80 3.97 27.40
C SER A 116 -2.70 2.90 27.54
N ILE A 117 -2.97 1.67 27.09
CA ILE A 117 -2.18 0.48 27.40
C ILE A 117 -1.24 0.11 26.24
N TYR A 118 -1.72 0.20 25.00
CA TYR A 118 -1.02 -0.33 23.83
C TYR A 118 -0.81 0.72 22.75
N ASN A 119 0.43 0.93 22.37
CA ASN A 119 0.81 1.78 21.24
C ASN A 119 1.68 0.99 20.28
N SER A 120 1.30 0.93 19.01
CA SER A 120 2.13 0.38 17.93
C SER A 120 2.37 1.39 16.83
N ARG A 121 3.60 1.43 16.35
CA ARG A 121 4.04 2.26 15.23
C ARG A 121 4.76 1.39 14.23
N ASP A 122 4.18 1.27 13.04
CA ASP A 122 4.78 0.56 11.93
C ASP A 122 5.15 1.57 10.85
N PHE A 123 6.39 1.55 10.42
CA PHE A 123 6.90 2.36 9.32
C PHE A 123 7.53 1.44 8.28
N PHE A 124 7.32 1.72 7.01
CA PHE A 124 8.01 1.01 5.95
C PHE A 124 8.42 1.93 4.81
N VAL A 125 9.48 1.55 4.13
CA VAL A 125 9.94 2.14 2.88
C VAL A 125 10.33 1.01 1.94
N ASP A 126 9.74 0.97 0.76
CA ASP A 126 10.05 0.02 -0.31
C ASP A 126 10.51 0.77 -1.55
N LEU A 127 11.65 0.39 -2.10
CA LEU A 127 12.11 0.80 -3.42
C LEU A 127 11.82 -0.33 -4.41
N GLU A 128 10.96 -0.04 -5.38
CA GLU A 128 10.41 -1.01 -6.32
C GLU A 128 10.90 -0.75 -7.74
N LEU A 129 11.23 -1.81 -8.46
CA LEU A 129 11.46 -1.81 -9.90
C LEU A 129 10.30 -2.51 -10.60
N LEU A 130 9.69 -1.84 -11.57
CA LEU A 130 8.59 -2.37 -12.37
C LEU A 130 9.06 -2.69 -13.79
N LYS A 131 8.95 -3.94 -14.20
CA LYS A 131 9.31 -4.38 -15.57
C LYS A 131 8.26 -5.35 -16.10
N LYS A 132 7.47 -4.89 -17.09
CA LYS A 132 6.35 -5.66 -17.65
C LYS A 132 5.41 -6.17 -16.54
N GLN A 133 5.26 -7.49 -16.40
CA GLN A 133 4.44 -8.15 -15.39
C GLN A 133 5.15 -8.35 -14.06
N PHE A 134 6.45 -8.12 -14.01
CA PHE A 134 7.25 -8.31 -12.79
C PHE A 134 7.40 -7.00 -12.02
N ARG A 135 7.33 -7.11 -10.71
CA ARG A 135 7.70 -6.08 -9.76
C ARG A 135 8.63 -6.72 -8.74
N GLY A 136 9.73 -6.08 -8.45
CA GLY A 136 10.64 -6.56 -7.42
C GLY A 136 11.29 -5.39 -6.73
N GLY A 137 11.74 -5.57 -5.50
CA GLY A 137 12.31 -4.46 -4.75
C GLY A 137 12.96 -4.84 -3.45
N LEU A 138 13.51 -3.81 -2.85
CA LEU A 138 14.09 -3.80 -1.51
C LEU A 138 13.17 -3.01 -0.59
N GLY A 139 12.98 -3.50 0.63
CA GLY A 139 12.19 -2.82 1.62
C GLY A 139 12.88 -2.77 2.98
N TYR A 140 12.50 -1.78 3.75
CA TYR A 140 12.83 -1.65 5.16
C TYR A 140 11.54 -1.47 5.95
N GLU A 141 11.39 -2.22 7.00
CA GLU A 141 10.26 -2.16 7.93
C GLU A 141 10.77 -1.94 9.35
N LYS A 142 10.13 -1.01 10.06
CA LYS A 142 10.37 -0.75 11.48
C LYS A 142 9.05 -0.82 12.21
N THR A 143 8.99 -1.67 13.24
CA THR A 143 7.84 -1.78 14.15
C THR A 143 8.32 -1.44 15.56
N GLU A 144 7.62 -0.55 16.22
CA GLU A 144 7.77 -0.26 17.62
C GLU A 144 6.44 -0.49 18.33
N SER A 145 6.45 -1.33 19.35
CA SER A 145 5.30 -1.58 20.20
C SER A 145 5.65 -1.25 21.65
N VAL A 146 4.84 -0.44 22.26
CA VAL A 146 4.98 -0.04 23.66
C VAL A 146 3.75 -0.49 24.41
N ASN A 147 3.95 -1.12 25.55
CA ASN A 147 2.89 -1.47 26.50
C ASN A 147 3.17 -0.75 27.83
N GLU A 148 2.23 0.05 28.30
CA GLU A 148 2.40 0.84 29.52
C GLU A 148 1.99 0.10 30.79
N ILE A 149 1.30 -1.06 30.66
CA ILE A 149 0.87 -1.86 31.81
C ILE A 149 1.59 -3.22 31.83
N PRO A 150 2.41 -3.49 32.86
CA PRO A 150 3.22 -4.72 32.95
C PRO A 150 2.44 -6.02 33.15
N PHE A 151 1.13 -5.96 33.39
CA PHE A 151 0.33 -7.13 33.80
C PHE A 151 -0.37 -7.90 32.65
N GLN A 152 -0.32 -7.41 31.42
CA GLN A 152 -0.79 -8.18 30.27
C GLN A 152 0.42 -8.68 29.49
N ASN A 153 0.39 -9.94 29.03
CA ASN A 153 1.45 -10.65 28.30
C ASN A 153 1.86 -10.00 26.96
N VAL A 154 1.69 -8.71 26.78
CA VAL A 154 2.09 -7.94 25.62
C VAL A 154 3.31 -7.10 25.99
N GLU A 155 4.46 -7.59 25.63
CA GLU A 155 5.73 -6.95 25.92
C GLU A 155 6.09 -5.88 24.87
N ALA A 156 6.71 -4.80 25.33
CA ALA A 156 7.27 -3.79 24.43
C ALA A 156 8.39 -4.39 23.59
N PHE A 157 8.42 -4.06 22.30
CA PHE A 157 9.51 -4.49 21.42
C PHE A 157 9.78 -3.48 20.32
N LYS A 158 10.98 -3.52 19.78
CA LYS A 158 11.40 -2.83 18.55
C LYS A 158 11.85 -3.89 17.55
N LYS A 159 11.39 -3.80 16.32
CA LYS A 159 11.75 -4.73 15.25
C LYS A 159 12.13 -3.97 14.01
N ASN A 160 13.28 -4.32 13.43
CA ASN A 160 13.77 -3.76 12.17
C ASN A 160 14.02 -4.91 11.20
N ILE A 161 13.46 -4.83 10.00
CA ILE A 161 13.60 -5.87 8.98
C ILE A 161 13.98 -5.23 7.66
N ILE A 162 15.02 -5.76 7.02
CA ILE A 162 15.31 -5.52 5.60
C ILE A 162 14.74 -6.69 4.83
N ASN A 163 14.02 -6.41 3.76
CA ASN A 163 13.35 -7.42 2.97
C ASN A 163 13.59 -7.26 1.49
N LEU A 164 13.50 -8.38 0.78
CA LEU A 164 13.43 -8.50 -0.65
C LEU A 164 12.06 -9.01 -1.03
N PHE A 165 11.49 -8.49 -2.10
CA PHE A 165 10.24 -9.01 -2.61
C PHE A 165 10.22 -9.06 -4.13
N ILE A 166 9.42 -9.97 -4.65
CA ILE A 166 9.11 -10.10 -6.06
C ILE A 166 7.63 -10.41 -6.23
N SER A 167 7.01 -9.83 -7.23
CA SER A 167 5.68 -10.20 -7.67
C SER A 167 5.60 -10.37 -9.17
N TYR A 168 4.73 -11.26 -9.59
CA TYR A 168 4.29 -11.42 -10.96
C TYR A 168 2.81 -11.14 -11.04
N GLU A 169 2.39 -10.24 -11.92
CA GLU A 169 1.03 -9.72 -11.97
C GLU A 169 0.49 -9.72 -13.39
N LEU A 170 -0.58 -10.47 -13.62
CA LEU A 170 -1.39 -10.36 -14.83
C LEU A 170 -2.63 -9.52 -14.49
N LEU A 171 -2.72 -8.35 -15.08
CA LEU A 171 -3.82 -7.43 -14.86
C LEU A 171 -5.03 -7.82 -15.71
N ASP A 172 -6.20 -7.57 -15.18
CA ASP A 172 -7.46 -7.54 -15.92
C ASP A 172 -7.89 -6.09 -16.12
N PRO A 173 -7.69 -5.51 -17.31
CA PRO A 173 -7.99 -4.10 -17.55
C PRO A 173 -9.50 -3.81 -17.56
N ASP A 174 -10.32 -4.83 -17.74
CA ASP A 174 -11.78 -4.69 -17.86
C ASP A 174 -12.51 -4.82 -16.51
N ASP A 175 -11.82 -5.31 -15.47
CA ASP A 175 -12.39 -5.42 -14.14
C ASP A 175 -12.09 -4.17 -13.30
N SER A 176 -13.16 -3.45 -12.94
CA SER A 176 -13.04 -2.24 -12.11
C SER A 176 -12.87 -2.53 -10.61
N PHE A 177 -13.13 -3.76 -10.18
CA PHE A 177 -13.07 -4.16 -8.76
C PHE A 177 -11.81 -4.93 -8.40
N GLU A 178 -11.35 -5.80 -9.31
CA GLU A 178 -10.16 -6.62 -9.09
C GLU A 178 -9.23 -6.55 -10.28
N PHE A 179 -8.09 -5.91 -10.07
CA PHE A 179 -7.11 -5.63 -11.11
C PHE A 179 -6.31 -6.84 -11.60
N TYR A 180 -6.43 -8.01 -10.94
CA TYR A 180 -5.56 -9.14 -11.23
C TYR A 180 -6.33 -10.36 -11.69
N ASN A 181 -6.01 -10.85 -12.89
CA ASN A 181 -6.36 -12.21 -13.30
C ASN A 181 -5.50 -13.23 -12.56
N PHE A 182 -4.23 -12.89 -12.34
CA PHE A 182 -3.30 -13.69 -11.55
C PHE A 182 -2.28 -12.77 -10.87
N ARG A 183 -2.00 -13.05 -9.61
CA ARG A 183 -0.91 -12.42 -8.85
C ARG A 183 -0.19 -13.46 -8.05
N PHE A 184 1.12 -13.47 -8.16
CA PHE A 184 2.01 -14.17 -7.25
C PHE A 184 2.90 -13.13 -6.57
N PHE A 185 3.05 -13.23 -5.26
CA PHE A 185 3.89 -12.33 -4.46
C PHE A 185 4.70 -13.15 -3.48
N LEU A 186 5.99 -12.89 -3.42
CA LEU A 186 6.93 -13.47 -2.48
C LEU A 186 7.68 -12.33 -1.80
N LYS A 187 7.79 -12.40 -0.47
CA LYS A 187 8.59 -11.47 0.34
C LYS A 187 9.39 -12.27 1.35
N ALA A 188 10.68 -12.01 1.44
CA ALA A 188 11.57 -12.60 2.43
C ALA A 188 12.40 -11.48 3.07
N GLY A 189 12.57 -11.54 4.38
CA GLY A 189 13.30 -10.52 5.13
C GLY A 189 14.05 -11.09 6.30
N ILE A 190 15.09 -10.39 6.70
CA ILE A 190 15.87 -10.67 7.90
C ILE A 190 16.02 -9.41 8.70
N GLY A 191 16.09 -9.56 10.01
CA GLY A 191 16.21 -8.40 10.87
C GLY A 191 16.50 -8.75 12.31
N GLU A 192 16.27 -7.77 13.16
CA GLU A 192 16.47 -7.88 14.60
C GLU A 192 15.19 -7.45 15.33
N LYS A 193 14.87 -8.16 16.38
CA LYS A 193 13.85 -7.80 17.36
C LYS A 193 14.54 -7.59 18.70
N ASP A 194 14.37 -6.41 19.24
CA ASP A 194 14.82 -6.02 20.58
C ASP A 194 13.61 -6.07 21.51
N GLN A 195 13.67 -6.91 22.52
CA GLN A 195 12.60 -7.14 23.50
C GLN A 195 13.24 -7.43 24.86
N MET A 196 12.90 -6.68 25.90
CA MET A 196 13.49 -6.81 27.24
C MET A 196 15.02 -6.77 27.25
N ASP A 197 15.64 -5.87 26.49
CA ASP A 197 17.10 -5.75 26.32
C ASP A 197 17.78 -6.98 25.68
N GLU A 198 17.00 -7.95 25.20
CA GLU A 198 17.49 -9.06 24.41
C GLU A 198 17.29 -8.82 22.91
N LYS A 199 18.38 -8.92 22.15
CA LYS A 199 18.37 -8.82 20.70
C LYS A 199 18.32 -10.20 20.06
N ASN A 200 17.21 -10.48 19.39
CA ASN A 200 16.99 -11.73 18.70
C ASN A 200 16.95 -11.49 17.18
N LYS A 201 17.60 -12.40 16.42
CA LYS A 201 17.47 -12.40 14.95
C LYS A 201 16.08 -12.90 14.58
N VAL A 202 15.43 -12.21 13.66
CA VAL A 202 14.11 -12.58 13.16
C VAL A 202 14.11 -12.71 11.65
N GLY A 203 13.36 -13.70 11.15
CA GLY A 203 13.07 -13.85 9.74
C GLY A 203 11.61 -13.52 9.46
N LYS A 204 11.35 -13.01 8.27
CA LYS A 204 9.98 -12.81 7.75
C LYS A 204 9.87 -13.49 6.41
N PHE A 205 8.81 -14.23 6.21
CA PHE A 205 8.52 -14.88 4.95
C PHE A 205 7.02 -14.74 4.64
N LYS A 206 6.70 -14.32 3.43
CA LYS A 206 5.32 -14.20 2.97
C LYS A 206 5.19 -14.69 1.54
N ILE A 207 4.23 -15.56 1.32
CA ILE A 207 3.76 -15.96 -0.02
C ILE A 207 2.29 -15.58 -0.14
N GLU A 208 1.95 -14.97 -1.24
CA GLU A 208 0.57 -14.68 -1.59
C GLU A 208 0.33 -15.05 -3.06
N MET A 209 -0.73 -15.78 -3.32
CA MET A 209 -1.16 -16.12 -4.66
C MET A 209 -2.65 -15.81 -4.79
N THR A 210 -2.99 -15.04 -5.79
CA THR A 210 -4.39 -14.73 -6.12
C THR A 210 -4.64 -15.14 -7.57
N LYS A 211 -5.74 -15.83 -7.81
CA LYS A 211 -6.18 -16.21 -9.15
C LYS A 211 -7.67 -16.02 -9.30
N LYS A 212 -8.05 -15.40 -10.40
CA LYS A 212 -9.42 -15.24 -10.84
C LYS A 212 -9.78 -16.38 -11.79
N PHE A 213 -10.92 -17.01 -11.56
CA PHE A 213 -11.50 -18.03 -12.41
C PHE A 213 -12.80 -17.47 -12.98
N GLU A 214 -12.93 -17.47 -14.29
CA GLU A 214 -14.18 -17.14 -14.97
C GLU A 214 -14.95 -18.44 -15.25
N ILE A 215 -16.08 -18.64 -14.57
CA ILE A 215 -16.94 -19.80 -14.76
C ILE A 215 -17.97 -19.49 -15.85
N SER A 216 -18.43 -18.25 -15.92
CA SER A 216 -19.32 -17.75 -16.96
C SER A 216 -19.15 -16.22 -17.05
N GLU A 217 -19.75 -15.59 -18.09
CA GLU A 217 -19.72 -14.12 -18.23
C GLU A 217 -20.23 -13.37 -16.98
N LYS A 218 -21.10 -14.01 -16.18
CA LYS A 218 -21.71 -13.40 -14.98
C LYS A 218 -21.12 -13.92 -13.66
N LEU A 219 -20.34 -15.01 -13.69
CA LEU A 219 -19.83 -15.64 -12.47
C LEU A 219 -18.31 -15.74 -12.52
N LYS A 220 -17.66 -14.99 -11.64
CA LYS A 220 -16.21 -14.99 -11.44
C LYS A 220 -15.92 -15.39 -10.00
N ILE A 221 -14.95 -16.29 -9.79
CA ILE A 221 -14.50 -16.72 -8.48
C ILE A 221 -13.06 -16.29 -8.28
N ASN A 222 -12.80 -15.60 -7.17
CA ASN A 222 -11.46 -15.23 -6.75
C ASN A 222 -10.97 -16.18 -5.66
N SER A 223 -9.84 -16.80 -5.91
CA SER A 223 -9.15 -17.62 -4.92
C SER A 223 -7.90 -16.90 -4.45
N ARG A 224 -7.72 -16.80 -3.12
CA ARG A 224 -6.53 -16.23 -2.50
C ARG A 224 -5.91 -17.23 -1.53
N PHE A 225 -4.65 -17.53 -1.75
CA PHE A 225 -3.80 -18.26 -0.80
C PHE A 225 -2.84 -17.27 -0.17
N LEU A 226 -2.73 -17.32 1.17
CA LEU A 226 -1.80 -16.49 1.94
C LEU A 226 -1.10 -17.37 2.98
N SER A 227 0.22 -17.33 3.00
CA SER A 227 1.04 -17.88 4.08
C SER A 227 2.04 -16.82 4.52
N GLU A 228 2.08 -16.54 5.82
CA GLU A 228 3.00 -15.57 6.43
C GLU A 228 3.60 -16.19 7.71
N LYS A 229 4.93 -16.04 7.88
CA LYS A 229 5.67 -16.48 9.06
C LYS A 229 6.65 -15.41 9.49
#